data_8faf21c391a5c568a7acd207d35d2bf0
#
_entry.id   8faf21c391a5c568a7acd207d35d2bf0
#
_cell.length_a   1.000
_cell.length_b   1.000
_cell.length_c   1.000
_cell.angle_alpha   90.00
_cell.angle_beta   90.00
_cell.angle_gamma   90.00
#
_symmetry.space_group_name_H-M   'P 1'
#
loop_
_entity.id
_entity.type
_entity.pdbx_description
1 polymer ?
#
loop_
_entity_poly.entity_id
_entity_poly.type
_entity_poly.pdbx_seq_one_letter_code
_entity_poly.pdbx_strand_id
1 'polypeptide(L)'
;TKVAGRAANAPRLEPFVAAHWKVEADGLNIEGFTPARKARGSALTMTFKKPHEVVGNHIAKYQALRLAKMLMAYDFERRMNPFAELGGFIFTFMGDGAPGTGKTTLIQMMAGLINDYCQVAGYVFRYQNLSTDNIDSYQGKSGQNARAFIDSIIDPGVIGFGTIDDIDTLAGKRGDRQSSAGQLEITAVLMDAFAGANTVVRGNCTFGMFSNYPENVDDALRQRAGARFLVDGPQTRDDYIDILSLLLGK
;
A
#
# COMPACT_ATOMS: atom_id res chain seq x y z
N THR A 1 11.15 -5.40 17.95
CA THR A 1 12.33 -6.27 18.16
C THR A 1 13.65 -5.58 17.78
N LYS A 2 13.77 -4.92 16.61
CA LYS A 2 15.02 -4.19 16.26
C LYS A 2 15.28 -2.98 17.13
N VAL A 3 14.24 -2.26 17.55
CA VAL A 3 14.37 -1.13 18.49
C VAL A 3 14.72 -1.64 19.89
N ALA A 4 14.07 -2.71 20.34
CA ALA A 4 14.37 -3.38 21.60
C ALA A 4 15.81 -3.94 21.63
N GLY A 5 16.27 -4.57 20.55
CA GLY A 5 17.66 -5.06 20.46
C GLY A 5 18.70 -3.94 20.47
N ARG A 6 18.40 -2.77 19.87
CA ARG A 6 19.28 -1.59 19.94
C ARG A 6 19.27 -0.95 21.33
N ALA A 7 18.12 -0.88 21.99
CA ALA A 7 18.01 -0.38 23.35
C ALA A 7 18.73 -1.30 24.35
N ALA A 8 18.60 -2.61 24.19
CA ALA A 8 19.32 -3.60 25.02
C ALA A 8 20.83 -3.50 24.92
N ASN A 9 21.36 -3.05 23.77
CA ASN A 9 22.80 -2.88 23.54
C ASN A 9 23.31 -1.48 23.91
N ALA A 10 22.48 -0.57 24.39
CA ALA A 10 22.88 0.76 24.79
C ALA A 10 23.29 0.77 26.28
N PRO A 11 24.58 1.05 26.63
CA PRO A 11 25.07 0.94 28.01
C PRO A 11 24.26 1.76 29.04
N ARG A 12 23.69 2.89 28.60
CA ARG A 12 22.86 3.76 29.47
C ARG A 12 21.48 3.19 29.77
N LEU A 13 20.99 2.26 28.95
CA LEU A 13 19.67 1.64 29.09
C LEU A 13 19.75 0.22 29.66
N GLU A 14 20.96 -0.32 29.80
CA GLU A 14 21.20 -1.66 30.30
C GLU A 14 20.54 -1.95 31.66
N PRO A 15 20.64 -1.05 32.66
CA PRO A 15 19.97 -1.25 33.95
C PRO A 15 18.44 -1.26 33.84
N PHE A 16 17.90 -0.41 32.95
CA PHE A 16 16.45 -0.35 32.71
C PHE A 16 15.97 -1.61 31.99
N VAL A 17 16.70 -2.04 30.98
CA VAL A 17 16.42 -3.27 30.22
C VAL A 17 16.48 -4.49 31.15
N ALA A 18 17.52 -4.60 31.96
CA ALA A 18 17.66 -5.71 32.92
C ALA A 18 16.53 -5.76 33.97
N ALA A 19 15.99 -4.61 34.37
CA ALA A 19 14.92 -4.50 35.37
C ALA A 19 13.52 -4.79 34.81
N HIS A 20 13.27 -4.51 33.53
CA HIS A 20 11.93 -4.51 32.96
C HIS A 20 11.73 -5.50 31.81
N TRP A 21 12.81 -6.14 31.32
CA TRP A 21 12.75 -7.01 30.16
C TRP A 21 13.25 -8.40 30.53
N LYS A 22 12.45 -9.40 30.25
CA LYS A 22 12.85 -10.81 30.33
C LYS A 22 13.04 -11.35 28.92
N VAL A 23 14.22 -11.90 28.65
CA VAL A 23 14.51 -12.61 27.41
C VAL A 23 14.14 -14.06 27.63
N GLU A 24 13.11 -14.53 26.96
CA GLU A 24 12.69 -15.93 26.92
C GLU A 24 13.15 -16.57 25.62
N ALA A 25 13.21 -17.90 25.56
CA ALA A 25 13.73 -18.65 24.39
C ALA A 25 13.07 -18.28 23.06
N ASP A 26 11.81 -17.81 23.08
CA ASP A 26 11.03 -17.48 21.90
C ASP A 26 10.78 -15.97 21.69
N GLY A 27 11.39 -15.11 22.48
CA GLY A 27 11.20 -13.66 22.31
C GLY A 27 11.57 -12.81 23.50
N LEU A 28 11.42 -11.51 23.33
CA LEU A 28 11.63 -10.51 24.36
C LEU A 28 10.28 -10.18 25.02
N ASN A 29 10.15 -10.43 26.32
CA ASN A 29 8.99 -10.06 27.09
C ASN A 29 9.29 -8.78 27.90
N ILE A 30 8.41 -7.78 27.80
CA ILE A 30 8.53 -6.52 28.54
C ILE A 30 7.49 -6.54 29.65
N GLU A 31 7.95 -6.42 30.89
CA GLU A 31 7.05 -6.43 32.05
C GLU A 31 6.08 -5.26 32.01
N GLY A 32 4.77 -5.53 32.07
CA GLY A 32 3.72 -4.53 31.92
C GLY A 32 3.30 -4.21 30.47
N PHE A 33 3.96 -4.83 29.49
CA PHE A 33 3.55 -4.75 28.08
C PHE A 33 2.99 -6.08 27.63
N THR A 34 1.70 -6.13 27.36
CA THR A 34 1.11 -7.28 26.65
C THR A 34 1.33 -7.05 25.17
N PRO A 35 2.20 -7.81 24.49
CA PRO A 35 2.34 -7.66 23.05
C PRO A 35 0.97 -7.87 22.42
N ALA A 36 0.53 -6.92 21.61
CA ALA A 36 -0.68 -7.08 20.83
C ALA A 36 -0.58 -8.45 20.13
N ARG A 37 -1.62 -9.29 20.28
CA ARG A 37 -1.66 -10.63 19.67
C ARG A 37 -1.07 -10.51 18.28
N LYS A 38 -0.13 -11.42 17.94
CA LYS A 38 0.36 -11.56 16.56
C LYS A 38 -0.88 -11.54 15.67
N ALA A 39 -1.10 -10.40 15.00
CA ALA A 39 -2.18 -10.30 14.05
C ALA A 39 -1.96 -11.45 13.06
N ARG A 40 -2.91 -12.38 12.99
CA ARG A 40 -2.93 -13.39 11.93
C ARG A 40 -3.15 -12.59 10.65
N GLY A 41 -2.06 -12.08 10.07
CA GLY A 41 -2.08 -11.47 8.76
C GLY A 41 -2.64 -12.50 7.79
N SER A 42 -3.51 -12.09 6.91
CA SER A 42 -3.85 -12.87 5.74
C SER A 42 -2.53 -13.26 5.07
N ALA A 43 -2.42 -14.50 4.58
CA ALA A 43 -1.21 -14.96 3.91
C ALA A 43 -0.90 -13.99 2.77
N LEU A 44 0.13 -13.17 2.96
CA LEU A 44 0.55 -12.21 1.94
C LEU A 44 1.29 -13.01 0.87
N THR A 45 0.73 -13.05 -0.31
CA THR A 45 1.30 -13.77 -1.47
C THR A 45 2.41 -12.99 -2.17
N MET A 46 2.72 -11.78 -1.70
CA MET A 46 3.68 -10.87 -2.30
C MET A 46 5.03 -10.88 -1.57
N THR A 47 6.12 -10.92 -2.32
CA THR A 47 7.47 -10.68 -1.79
C THR A 47 7.68 -9.18 -1.57
N PHE A 48 7.91 -8.77 -0.33
CA PHE A 48 8.17 -7.36 0.00
C PHE A 48 9.59 -6.95 -0.43
N LYS A 49 9.71 -5.70 -0.86
CA LYS A 49 10.98 -5.05 -1.16
C LYS A 49 11.27 -3.97 -0.13
N LYS A 50 12.56 -3.77 0.16
CA LYS A 50 13.02 -2.65 1.00
C LYS A 50 13.36 -1.44 0.14
N PRO A 51 13.34 -0.21 0.69
CA PRO A 51 13.63 1.00 -0.09
C PRO A 51 14.97 1.00 -0.84
N HIS A 52 15.99 0.31 -0.31
CA HIS A 52 17.30 0.19 -0.97
C HIS A 52 17.34 -0.84 -2.10
N GLU A 53 16.35 -1.73 -2.18
CA GLU A 53 16.19 -2.70 -3.28
C GLU A 53 15.43 -2.11 -4.47
N VAL A 54 14.88 -0.91 -4.33
CA VAL A 54 14.18 -0.18 -5.40
C VAL A 54 15.10 0.91 -5.90
N VAL A 55 15.73 0.70 -7.03
CA VAL A 55 16.67 1.66 -7.61
C VAL A 55 15.91 2.75 -8.38
N GLY A 56 16.43 3.97 -8.38
CA GLY A 56 15.76 5.12 -8.98
C GLY A 56 14.46 5.49 -8.28
N ASN A 57 13.53 6.08 -9.02
CA ASN A 57 12.18 6.44 -8.55
C ASN A 57 12.17 7.25 -7.24
N HIS A 58 13.15 8.14 -7.04
CA HIS A 58 13.40 8.83 -5.77
C HIS A 58 12.19 9.61 -5.27
N ILE A 59 11.50 10.31 -6.18
CA ILE A 59 10.30 11.09 -5.83
C ILE A 59 9.15 10.15 -5.43
N ALA A 60 8.89 9.12 -6.23
CA ALA A 60 7.85 8.14 -5.93
C ALA A 60 8.11 7.40 -4.61
N LYS A 61 9.38 7.03 -4.33
CA LYS A 61 9.78 6.45 -3.04
C LYS A 61 9.53 7.37 -1.86
N TYR A 62 9.86 8.66 -2.01
CA TYR A 62 9.59 9.66 -0.96
C TYR A 62 8.09 9.84 -0.71
N GLN A 63 7.29 9.92 -1.77
CA GLN A 63 5.83 10.00 -1.66
C GLN A 63 5.24 8.76 -1.00
N ALA A 64 5.73 7.57 -1.38
CA ALA A 64 5.34 6.30 -0.79
C ALA A 64 5.65 6.24 0.71
N LEU A 65 6.85 6.67 1.12
CA LEU A 65 7.25 6.74 2.53
C LEU A 65 6.37 7.71 3.33
N ARG A 66 6.07 8.88 2.75
CA ARG A 66 5.18 9.88 3.36
C ARG A 66 3.78 9.29 3.56
N LEU A 67 3.23 8.66 2.54
CA LEU A 67 1.90 8.04 2.61
C LEU A 67 1.84 6.91 3.65
N ALA A 68 2.85 6.04 3.69
CA ALA A 68 2.94 4.99 4.70
C ALA A 68 2.97 5.55 6.13
N LYS A 69 3.67 6.66 6.36
CA LYS A 69 3.67 7.36 7.66
C LYS A 69 2.32 7.98 7.99
N MET A 70 1.63 8.56 7.00
CA MET A 70 0.30 9.14 7.21
C MET A 70 -0.73 8.07 7.62
N LEU A 71 -0.66 6.87 7.08
CA LEU A 71 -1.51 5.75 7.48
C LEU A 71 -1.34 5.38 8.96
N MET A 72 -0.12 5.48 9.50
CA MET A 72 0.16 5.15 10.90
C MET A 72 -0.41 6.15 11.90
N ALA A 73 -0.90 7.30 11.46
CA ALA A 73 -1.60 8.25 12.31
C ALA A 73 -3.08 7.90 12.53
N TYR A 74 -3.55 6.78 11.97
CA TYR A 74 -4.92 6.33 12.18
C TYR A 74 -5.17 5.93 13.63
N ASP A 75 -6.21 6.52 14.21
CA ASP A 75 -6.67 6.22 15.55
C ASP A 75 -7.78 5.14 15.49
N PHE A 76 -7.48 3.95 15.98
CA PHE A 76 -8.41 2.81 15.95
C PHE A 76 -9.59 2.97 16.91
N GLU A 77 -9.44 3.72 18.00
CA GLU A 77 -10.53 3.98 18.95
C GLU A 77 -11.54 4.97 18.35
N ARG A 78 -11.05 6.08 17.80
CA ARG A 78 -11.85 7.08 17.10
C ARG A 78 -12.30 6.64 15.70
N ARG A 79 -11.64 5.64 15.14
CA ARG A 79 -11.82 5.19 13.74
C ARG A 79 -11.63 6.32 12.72
N MET A 80 -10.68 7.19 12.97
CA MET A 80 -10.41 8.36 12.15
C MET A 80 -8.91 8.73 12.18
N ASN A 81 -8.42 9.21 11.05
CA ASN A 81 -7.06 9.71 10.90
C ASN A 81 -7.09 11.24 10.91
N PRO A 82 -6.28 11.93 11.72
CA PRO A 82 -6.24 13.40 11.76
C PRO A 82 -5.98 14.04 10.38
N PHE A 83 -5.17 13.39 9.54
CA PHE A 83 -4.94 13.88 8.18
C PHE A 83 -6.18 13.79 7.29
N ALA A 84 -7.06 12.82 7.51
CA ALA A 84 -8.33 12.72 6.81
C ALA A 84 -9.31 13.80 7.27
N GLU A 85 -9.36 14.09 8.57
CA GLU A 85 -10.18 15.18 9.13
C GLU A 85 -9.76 16.54 8.58
N LEU A 86 -8.47 16.77 8.37
CA LEU A 86 -7.92 18.02 7.83
C LEU A 86 -7.95 18.09 6.30
N GLY A 87 -8.43 17.06 5.61
CA GLY A 87 -8.47 17.01 4.14
C GLY A 87 -7.11 16.81 3.46
N GLY A 88 -6.06 16.45 4.23
CA GLY A 88 -4.71 16.23 3.69
C GLY A 88 -4.36 14.76 3.42
N PHE A 89 -5.29 13.84 3.61
CA PHE A 89 -5.04 12.42 3.44
C PHE A 89 -5.15 11.98 1.98
N ILE A 90 -4.19 11.20 1.50
CA ILE A 90 -4.20 10.63 0.14
C ILE A 90 -4.94 9.29 0.18
N PHE A 91 -6.24 9.32 -0.13
CA PHE A 91 -7.06 8.11 -0.18
C PHE A 91 -6.80 7.28 -1.44
N THR A 92 -6.63 7.96 -2.57
CA THR A 92 -6.33 7.34 -3.86
C THR A 92 -5.14 8.04 -4.51
N PHE A 93 -4.28 7.28 -5.17
CA PHE A 93 -3.20 7.83 -5.98
C PHE A 93 -3.03 7.05 -7.27
N MET A 94 -2.44 7.68 -8.27
CA MET A 94 -2.10 7.05 -9.54
C MET A 94 -0.59 6.93 -9.67
N GLY A 95 -0.11 5.71 -9.99
CA GLY A 95 1.28 5.42 -10.27
C GLY A 95 1.50 5.24 -11.78
N ASP A 96 1.98 6.28 -12.43
CA ASP A 96 2.18 6.30 -13.87
C ASP A 96 3.64 6.01 -14.24
N GLY A 97 3.86 5.21 -15.25
CA GLY A 97 5.22 4.96 -15.76
C GLY A 97 5.24 3.99 -16.91
N ALA A 98 6.22 4.11 -17.79
CA ALA A 98 6.41 3.19 -18.91
C ALA A 98 6.57 1.72 -18.43
N PRO A 99 6.34 0.73 -19.28
CA PRO A 99 6.66 -0.65 -18.94
C PRO A 99 8.12 -0.80 -18.49
N GLY A 100 8.35 -1.60 -17.43
CA GLY A 100 9.70 -1.86 -16.92
C GLY A 100 10.31 -0.79 -16.00
N THR A 101 9.61 0.30 -15.69
CA THR A 101 10.14 1.37 -14.80
C THR A 101 10.08 1.04 -13.31
N GLY A 102 9.55 -0.11 -12.92
CA GLY A 102 9.56 -0.57 -11.53
C GLY A 102 8.27 -0.29 -10.75
N LYS A 103 7.11 -0.15 -11.42
CA LYS A 103 5.80 0.03 -10.74
C LYS A 103 5.51 -1.09 -9.75
N THR A 104 5.61 -2.35 -10.17
CA THR A 104 5.40 -3.51 -9.29
C THR A 104 6.41 -3.54 -8.13
N THR A 105 7.67 -3.16 -8.38
CA THR A 105 8.69 -3.07 -7.35
C THR A 105 8.37 -1.96 -6.34
N LEU A 106 7.81 -0.83 -6.78
CA LEU A 106 7.31 0.24 -5.91
C LEU A 106 6.14 -0.22 -5.06
N ILE A 107 5.18 -0.97 -5.63
CA ILE A 107 4.07 -1.58 -4.88
C ILE A 107 4.61 -2.50 -3.77
N GLN A 108 5.55 -3.39 -4.11
CA GLN A 108 6.19 -4.31 -3.17
C GLN A 108 6.90 -3.57 -2.03
N MET A 109 7.56 -2.48 -2.34
CA MET A 109 8.20 -1.62 -1.34
C MET A 109 7.19 -0.92 -0.44
N MET A 110 6.13 -0.34 -1.00
CA MET A 110 5.07 0.32 -0.23
C MET A 110 4.39 -0.66 0.72
N ALA A 111 3.97 -1.82 0.21
CA ALA A 111 3.36 -2.86 1.02
C ALA A 111 4.31 -3.33 2.15
N GLY A 112 5.60 -3.49 1.85
CA GLY A 112 6.63 -3.81 2.83
C GLY A 112 6.79 -2.76 3.92
N LEU A 113 6.84 -1.48 3.55
CA LEU A 113 6.94 -0.36 4.51
C LEU A 113 5.72 -0.30 5.43
N ILE A 114 4.51 -0.39 4.87
CA ILE A 114 3.28 -0.35 5.65
C ILE A 114 3.21 -1.56 6.59
N ASN A 115 3.54 -2.75 6.08
CA ASN A 115 3.59 -3.97 6.90
C ASN A 115 4.60 -3.84 8.05
N ASP A 116 5.82 -3.35 7.79
CA ASP A 116 6.85 -3.17 8.83
C ASP A 116 6.37 -2.17 9.91
N TYR A 117 5.75 -1.07 9.51
CA TYR A 117 5.19 -0.10 10.45
C TYR A 117 4.03 -0.70 11.25
N CYS A 118 3.12 -1.43 10.61
CA CYS A 118 2.02 -2.12 11.29
C CYS A 118 2.54 -3.16 12.27
N GLN A 119 3.57 -3.94 11.93
CA GLN A 119 4.18 -4.90 12.84
C GLN A 119 4.76 -4.22 14.10
N VAL A 120 5.43 -3.08 13.93
CA VAL A 120 5.98 -2.31 15.05
C VAL A 120 4.87 -1.72 15.93
N ALA A 121 3.80 -1.22 15.31
CA ALA A 121 2.66 -0.61 16.01
C ALA A 121 1.66 -1.65 16.57
N GLY A 122 1.77 -2.93 16.20
CA GLY A 122 0.81 -3.97 16.59
C GLY A 122 -0.50 -3.91 15.82
N TYR A 123 -0.53 -3.28 14.65
CA TYR A 123 -1.71 -3.15 13.80
C TYR A 123 -1.84 -4.30 12.82
N VAL A 124 -3.08 -4.63 12.45
CA VAL A 124 -3.35 -5.58 11.37
C VAL A 124 -3.16 -4.89 10.03
N PHE A 125 -2.30 -5.43 9.19
CA PHE A 125 -2.12 -4.97 7.81
C PHE A 125 -2.88 -5.87 6.85
N ARG A 126 -3.60 -5.27 5.90
CA ARG A 126 -4.28 -5.97 4.81
C ARG A 126 -3.88 -5.39 3.47
N TYR A 127 -3.32 -6.25 2.63
CA TYR A 127 -3.00 -5.94 1.25
C TYR A 127 -3.85 -6.78 0.30
N GLN A 128 -4.37 -6.17 -0.74
CA GLN A 128 -5.00 -6.87 -1.87
C GLN A 128 -4.71 -6.15 -3.18
N ASN A 129 -4.66 -6.94 -4.25
CA ASN A 129 -4.53 -6.44 -5.61
C ASN A 129 -5.76 -6.83 -6.43
N LEU A 130 -6.34 -5.87 -7.15
CA LEU A 130 -7.35 -6.10 -8.16
C LEU A 130 -6.64 -6.15 -9.51
N SER A 131 -6.63 -7.31 -10.16
CA SER A 131 -5.98 -7.56 -11.44
C SER A 131 -6.98 -7.96 -12.52
N THR A 132 -6.51 -8.08 -13.75
CA THR A 132 -7.31 -8.55 -14.88
C THR A 132 -7.88 -9.94 -14.67
N ASP A 133 -7.25 -10.78 -13.84
CA ASP A 133 -7.76 -12.10 -13.46
C ASP A 133 -9.09 -12.05 -12.70
N ASN A 134 -9.42 -10.88 -12.13
CA ASN A 134 -10.69 -10.64 -11.44
C ASN A 134 -11.83 -10.27 -12.41
N ILE A 135 -11.53 -10.11 -13.71
CA ILE A 135 -12.54 -9.91 -14.76
C ILE A 135 -13.15 -11.27 -15.10
N ASP A 136 -14.38 -11.46 -14.67
CA ASP A 136 -15.12 -12.69 -15.01
C ASP A 136 -15.97 -12.44 -16.27
N SER A 137 -16.12 -13.49 -17.08
CA SER A 137 -17.01 -13.46 -18.26
C SER A 137 -18.49 -13.44 -17.92
N TYR A 138 -18.85 -13.74 -16.67
CA TYR A 138 -20.25 -13.66 -16.22
C TYR A 138 -20.62 -12.25 -15.78
N GLN A 139 -21.71 -11.71 -16.32
CA GLN A 139 -22.28 -10.41 -15.94
C GLN A 139 -22.53 -10.31 -14.44
N GLY A 140 -22.16 -9.20 -13.83
CA GLY A 140 -22.34 -8.91 -12.42
C GLY A 140 -21.25 -9.43 -11.48
N LYS A 141 -20.45 -10.42 -11.89
CA LYS A 141 -19.44 -11.01 -11.02
C LYS A 141 -18.17 -10.14 -10.92
N SER A 142 -17.80 -9.48 -11.99
CA SER A 142 -16.68 -8.53 -12.00
C SER A 142 -16.93 -7.34 -11.06
N GLY A 143 -18.13 -6.79 -11.05
CA GLY A 143 -18.54 -5.74 -10.12
C GLY A 143 -18.58 -6.21 -8.67
N GLN A 144 -19.03 -7.44 -8.42
CA GLN A 144 -19.02 -8.04 -7.07
C GLN A 144 -17.59 -8.25 -6.56
N ASN A 145 -16.69 -8.75 -7.40
CA ASN A 145 -15.27 -8.93 -7.06
C ASN A 145 -14.61 -7.59 -6.72
N ALA A 146 -14.85 -6.56 -7.52
CA ALA A 146 -14.34 -5.21 -7.24
C ALA A 146 -14.89 -4.64 -5.93
N ARG A 147 -16.18 -4.84 -5.63
CA ARG A 147 -16.77 -4.41 -4.37
C ARG A 147 -16.19 -5.16 -3.18
N ALA A 148 -16.06 -6.48 -3.25
CA ALA A 148 -15.44 -7.28 -2.20
C ALA A 148 -13.98 -6.87 -1.93
N PHE A 149 -13.22 -6.56 -2.99
CA PHE A 149 -11.87 -6.01 -2.88
C PHE A 149 -11.88 -4.69 -2.09
N ILE A 150 -12.74 -3.72 -2.47
CA ILE A 150 -12.83 -2.43 -1.79
C ILE A 150 -13.23 -2.61 -0.33
N ASP A 151 -14.32 -3.35 -0.06
CA ASP A 151 -14.86 -3.55 1.29
C ASP A 151 -13.82 -4.18 2.23
N SER A 152 -13.00 -5.08 1.70
CA SER A 152 -11.93 -5.70 2.48
C SER A 152 -10.84 -4.70 2.90
N ILE A 153 -10.53 -3.72 2.05
CA ILE A 153 -9.46 -2.74 2.29
C ILE A 153 -9.92 -1.58 3.17
N ILE A 154 -11.19 -1.13 3.02
CA ILE A 154 -11.74 -0.03 3.81
C ILE A 154 -12.15 -0.43 5.24
N ASP A 155 -12.07 -1.70 5.60
CA ASP A 155 -12.41 -2.20 6.94
C ASP A 155 -11.69 -1.37 8.02
N PRO A 156 -12.45 -0.69 8.93
CA PRO A 156 -11.86 0.19 9.93
C PRO A 156 -11.03 -0.53 11.00
N GLY A 157 -11.06 -1.84 11.04
CA GLY A 157 -10.27 -2.69 11.97
C GLY A 157 -8.85 -2.97 11.47
N VAL A 158 -8.47 -2.50 10.28
CA VAL A 158 -7.16 -2.78 9.68
C VAL A 158 -6.55 -1.53 9.06
N ILE A 159 -5.24 -1.58 8.84
CA ILE A 159 -4.57 -0.67 7.92
C ILE A 159 -4.58 -1.32 6.55
N GLY A 160 -5.24 -0.69 5.58
CA GLY A 160 -5.47 -1.24 4.26
C GLY A 160 -4.57 -0.64 3.18
N PHE A 161 -4.06 -1.48 2.29
CA PHE A 161 -3.43 -1.04 1.05
C PHE A 161 -4.00 -1.85 -0.11
N GLY A 162 -4.81 -1.22 -0.94
CA GLY A 162 -5.36 -1.78 -2.16
C GLY A 162 -4.55 -1.32 -3.37
N THR A 163 -4.25 -2.23 -4.30
CA THR A 163 -3.65 -1.87 -5.58
C THR A 163 -4.53 -2.35 -6.72
N ILE A 164 -4.52 -1.58 -7.79
CA ILE A 164 -5.18 -1.92 -9.05
C ILE A 164 -4.09 -1.79 -10.11
N ASP A 165 -3.54 -2.92 -10.48
CA ASP A 165 -2.51 -2.98 -11.51
C ASP A 165 -3.16 -3.00 -12.90
N ASP A 166 -2.50 -2.38 -13.89
CA ASP A 166 -3.00 -2.24 -15.25
C ASP A 166 -4.44 -1.64 -15.30
N ILE A 167 -4.66 -0.54 -14.54
CA ILE A 167 -5.98 0.13 -14.47
C ILE A 167 -6.49 0.59 -15.84
N ASP A 168 -5.59 0.89 -16.77
CA ASP A 168 -5.92 1.21 -18.17
C ASP A 168 -6.60 0.04 -18.90
N THR A 169 -6.29 -1.21 -18.52
CA THR A 169 -6.96 -2.40 -19.01
C THR A 169 -8.26 -2.70 -18.26
N LEU A 170 -8.27 -2.49 -16.92
CA LEU A 170 -9.43 -2.77 -16.06
C LEU A 170 -10.55 -1.74 -16.18
N ALA A 171 -10.19 -0.46 -16.33
CA ALA A 171 -11.10 0.68 -16.35
C ALA A 171 -10.68 1.69 -17.42
N GLY A 172 -10.68 1.25 -18.67
CA GLY A 172 -10.39 2.07 -19.84
C GLY A 172 -11.48 3.10 -20.14
N LYS A 173 -11.18 4.03 -21.07
CA LYS A 173 -12.10 5.10 -21.48
C LYS A 173 -13.46 4.57 -21.92
N ARG A 174 -14.50 5.19 -21.42
CA ARG A 174 -15.88 4.91 -21.84
C ARG A 174 -16.07 5.37 -23.27
N GLY A 175 -16.56 4.48 -24.10
CA GLY A 175 -16.84 4.81 -25.51
C GLY A 175 -15.89 4.10 -26.49
N ASP A 176 -14.84 3.47 -26.04
CA ASP A 176 -14.14 2.51 -26.86
C ASP A 176 -15.06 1.31 -27.14
N ARG A 177 -15.27 1.03 -28.43
CA ARG A 177 -16.18 -0.08 -28.88
C ARG A 177 -15.77 -1.47 -28.39
N GLN A 178 -14.66 -1.57 -27.66
CA GLN A 178 -14.08 -2.81 -27.13
C GLN A 178 -14.23 -2.97 -25.62
N SER A 179 -14.80 -2.01 -24.89
CA SER A 179 -15.00 -2.15 -23.44
C SER A 179 -15.99 -3.28 -23.14
N SER A 180 -15.54 -4.27 -22.38
CA SER A 180 -16.42 -5.37 -21.94
C SER A 180 -17.42 -4.88 -20.88
N ALA A 181 -18.54 -5.59 -20.74
CA ALA A 181 -19.52 -5.28 -19.67
C ALA A 181 -18.85 -5.34 -18.28
N GLY A 182 -17.95 -6.30 -18.05
CA GLY A 182 -17.20 -6.43 -16.79
C GLY A 182 -16.31 -5.23 -16.48
N GLN A 183 -15.65 -4.63 -17.49
CA GLN A 183 -14.85 -3.41 -17.31
C GLN A 183 -15.71 -2.22 -16.91
N LEU A 184 -16.88 -2.06 -17.52
CA LEU A 184 -17.82 -1.01 -17.18
C LEU A 184 -18.35 -1.17 -15.74
N GLU A 185 -18.64 -2.39 -15.31
CA GLU A 185 -19.05 -2.70 -13.93
C GLU A 185 -17.94 -2.35 -12.93
N ILE A 186 -16.70 -2.77 -13.17
CA ILE A 186 -15.55 -2.44 -12.32
C ILE A 186 -15.38 -0.92 -12.24
N THR A 187 -15.38 -0.23 -13.39
CA THR A 187 -15.25 1.23 -13.44
C THR A 187 -16.32 1.92 -12.61
N ALA A 188 -17.60 1.48 -12.73
CA ALA A 188 -18.69 2.05 -11.96
C ALA A 188 -18.51 1.86 -10.45
N VAL A 189 -18.10 0.66 -10.02
CA VAL A 189 -17.84 0.35 -8.61
C VAL A 189 -16.67 1.17 -8.04
N LEU A 190 -15.55 1.30 -8.79
CA LEU A 190 -14.41 2.11 -8.37
C LEU A 190 -14.79 3.59 -8.27
N MET A 191 -15.59 4.10 -9.20
CA MET A 191 -16.06 5.48 -9.18
C MET A 191 -16.95 5.79 -7.99
N ASP A 192 -17.86 4.88 -7.65
CA ASP A 192 -18.69 5.00 -6.46
C ASP A 192 -17.85 5.00 -5.17
N ALA A 193 -16.89 4.07 -5.09
CA ALA A 193 -16.04 3.91 -3.91
C ALA A 193 -15.07 5.09 -3.69
N PHE A 194 -14.53 5.67 -4.75
CA PHE A 194 -13.47 6.68 -4.62
C PHE A 194 -13.98 8.13 -4.49
N ALA A 195 -15.19 8.41 -4.89
CA ALA A 195 -15.81 9.73 -4.73
C ALA A 195 -17.34 9.68 -4.78
N GLY A 196 -17.97 8.58 -4.40
CA GLY A 196 -19.41 8.52 -4.24
C GLY A 196 -19.89 9.42 -3.10
N ALA A 197 -21.16 9.83 -3.15
CA ALA A 197 -21.75 10.70 -2.13
C ALA A 197 -21.71 10.10 -0.71
N ASN A 198 -21.57 8.77 -0.61
CA ASN A 198 -21.52 8.03 0.65
C ASN A 198 -20.11 7.56 1.03
N THR A 199 -19.07 8.00 0.31
CA THR A 199 -17.69 7.57 0.59
C THR A 199 -17.19 8.24 1.84
N VAL A 200 -16.91 7.45 2.88
CA VAL A 200 -16.31 7.92 4.13
C VAL A 200 -14.81 7.60 4.14
N VAL A 201 -13.99 8.62 3.96
CA VAL A 201 -12.52 8.50 4.04
C VAL A 201 -12.09 8.58 5.49
N ARG A 202 -11.83 7.43 6.12
CA ARG A 202 -11.35 7.35 7.52
C ARG A 202 -9.84 7.53 7.65
N GLY A 203 -9.10 7.34 6.57
CA GLY A 203 -7.64 7.45 6.57
C GLY A 203 -6.90 6.23 7.15
N ASN A 204 -7.58 5.08 7.23
CA ASN A 204 -6.98 3.80 7.57
C ASN A 204 -6.47 3.02 6.36
N CYS A 205 -6.83 3.46 5.15
CA CYS A 205 -6.46 2.77 3.92
C CYS A 205 -6.16 3.72 2.77
N THR A 206 -5.43 3.23 1.78
CA THR A 206 -5.14 3.92 0.53
C THR A 206 -5.24 2.96 -0.65
N PHE A 207 -5.58 3.50 -1.82
CA PHE A 207 -5.66 2.76 -3.07
C PHE A 207 -4.68 3.32 -4.09
N GLY A 208 -3.84 2.46 -4.66
CA GLY A 208 -2.93 2.80 -5.75
C GLY A 208 -3.44 2.23 -7.08
N MET A 209 -3.68 3.10 -8.05
CA MET A 209 -4.01 2.74 -9.43
C MET A 209 -2.74 2.84 -10.27
N PHE A 210 -2.28 1.74 -10.84
CA PHE A 210 -1.05 1.71 -11.64
C PHE A 210 -1.36 1.53 -13.11
N SER A 211 -0.68 2.31 -13.96
CA SER A 211 -0.91 2.30 -15.40
C SER A 211 0.39 2.43 -16.19
N ASN A 212 0.44 1.73 -17.32
CA ASN A 212 1.45 1.93 -18.35
C ASN A 212 1.04 3.05 -19.32
N TYR A 213 -0.26 3.27 -19.49
CA TYR A 213 -0.87 4.21 -20.44
C TYR A 213 -1.96 5.03 -19.75
N PRO A 214 -1.56 6.03 -18.92
CA PRO A 214 -2.52 6.79 -18.11
C PRO A 214 -3.55 7.55 -18.96
N GLU A 215 -3.23 7.84 -20.24
CA GLU A 215 -4.16 8.44 -21.19
C GLU A 215 -5.33 7.52 -21.58
N ASN A 216 -5.21 6.21 -21.38
CA ASN A 216 -6.26 5.23 -21.67
C ASN A 216 -7.19 4.98 -20.47
N VAL A 217 -6.83 5.46 -19.27
CA VAL A 217 -7.68 5.36 -18.09
C VAL A 217 -8.86 6.30 -18.20
N ASP A 218 -10.04 5.86 -17.72
CA ASP A 218 -11.24 6.71 -17.65
C ASP A 218 -10.93 8.04 -16.97
N ASP A 219 -11.27 9.16 -17.62
CA ASP A 219 -10.92 10.51 -17.17
C ASP A 219 -11.51 10.82 -15.78
N ALA A 220 -12.69 10.31 -15.47
CA ALA A 220 -13.32 10.51 -14.16
C ALA A 220 -12.60 9.77 -13.05
N LEU A 221 -12.05 8.58 -13.28
CA LEU A 221 -11.18 7.88 -12.33
C LEU A 221 -9.86 8.61 -12.14
N ARG A 222 -9.28 9.08 -13.24
CA ARG A 222 -8.02 9.83 -13.21
C ARG A 222 -8.12 11.13 -12.41
N GLN A 223 -9.27 11.83 -12.50
CA GLN A 223 -9.54 13.02 -11.70
C GLN A 223 -9.75 12.74 -10.21
N ARG A 224 -10.08 11.50 -9.84
CA ARG A 224 -10.26 11.08 -8.45
C ARG A 224 -8.96 10.68 -7.75
N ALA A 225 -7.86 10.58 -8.49
CA ALA A 225 -6.54 10.37 -7.89
C ALA A 225 -6.12 11.62 -7.11
N GLY A 226 -6.04 11.52 -5.79
CA GLY A 226 -5.60 12.62 -4.91
C GLY A 226 -4.11 12.94 -5.02
N ALA A 227 -3.32 12.03 -5.60
CA ALA A 227 -1.90 12.25 -5.91
C ALA A 227 -1.48 11.47 -7.16
N ARG A 228 -0.37 11.91 -7.77
CA ARG A 228 0.28 11.19 -8.87
C ARG A 228 1.72 10.87 -8.48
N PHE A 229 2.08 9.61 -8.63
CA PHE A 229 3.42 9.09 -8.39
C PHE A 229 4.02 8.77 -9.76
N LEU A 230 4.96 9.59 -10.21
CA LEU A 230 5.65 9.34 -11.45
C LEU A 230 6.72 8.28 -11.22
N VAL A 231 6.60 7.15 -11.93
CA VAL A 231 7.49 6.00 -11.81
C VAL A 231 8.38 5.96 -13.05
N ASP A 232 9.47 6.74 -13.02
CA ASP A 232 10.34 6.99 -14.19
C ASP A 232 11.39 5.90 -14.39
N GLY A 233 11.62 5.07 -13.35
CA GLY A 233 12.72 4.11 -13.33
C GLY A 233 14.08 4.77 -13.05
N PRO A 234 15.17 4.09 -13.39
CA PRO A 234 16.52 4.61 -13.27
C PRO A 234 16.76 5.75 -14.25
N GLN A 235 17.33 6.86 -13.78
CA GLN A 235 17.57 8.07 -14.58
C GLN A 235 19.06 8.40 -14.70
N THR A 236 19.87 7.97 -13.75
CA THR A 236 21.28 8.32 -13.66
C THR A 236 22.17 7.11 -13.92
N ARG A 237 23.45 7.37 -14.26
CA ARG A 237 24.47 6.32 -14.39
C ARG A 237 24.58 5.52 -13.08
N ASP A 238 24.48 6.18 -11.95
CA ASP A 238 24.60 5.55 -10.63
C ASP A 238 23.44 4.62 -10.35
N ASP A 239 22.21 4.98 -10.75
CA ASP A 239 21.06 4.08 -10.68
C ASP A 239 21.30 2.77 -11.46
N TYR A 240 21.90 2.85 -12.65
CA TYR A 240 22.22 1.64 -13.43
C TYR A 240 23.34 0.80 -12.79
N ILE A 241 24.31 1.45 -12.15
CA ILE A 241 25.35 0.75 -11.37
C ILE A 241 24.72 0.04 -10.18
N ASP A 242 23.79 0.68 -9.47
CA ASP A 242 23.08 0.08 -8.35
C ASP A 242 22.24 -1.12 -8.77
N ILE A 243 21.56 -1.05 -9.93
CA ILE A 243 20.83 -2.21 -10.49
C ILE A 243 21.79 -3.38 -10.74
N LEU A 244 22.91 -3.12 -11.40
CA LEU A 244 23.90 -4.15 -11.67
C LEU A 244 24.47 -4.74 -10.38
N SER A 245 24.73 -3.92 -9.39
CA SER A 245 25.22 -4.35 -8.07
C SER A 245 24.20 -5.25 -7.36
N LEU A 246 22.92 -4.90 -7.40
CA LEU A 246 21.86 -5.75 -6.84
C LEU A 246 21.73 -7.09 -7.56
N LEU A 247 21.86 -7.09 -8.89
CA LEU A 247 21.77 -8.31 -9.70
C LEU A 247 23.00 -9.21 -9.54
N LEU A 248 24.17 -8.64 -9.36
CA LEU A 248 25.42 -9.37 -9.21
C LEU A 248 25.73 -9.75 -7.75
N GLY A 249 24.94 -9.25 -6.79
CA GLY A 249 25.13 -9.54 -5.37
C GLY A 249 26.36 -8.89 -4.76
N LYS A 250 26.80 -7.74 -5.27
CA LYS A 250 27.96 -6.98 -4.78
C LYS A 250 27.52 -5.77 -3.95
#